data_9f9570b0aa7ff25343b0ee8807920e12
#
_entry.id   9f9570b0aa7ff25343b0ee8807920e12
#
_cell.length_a   1.000
_cell.length_b   1.000
_cell.length_c   1.000
_cell.angle_alpha   90.00
_cell.angle_beta   90.00
_cell.angle_gamma   90.00
#
_symmetry.space_group_name_H-M   'P 1'
#
loop_
_entity.id
_entity.type
_entity.pdbx_description
1 polymer ?
#
loop_
_entity_poly.entity_id
_entity_poly.type
_entity_poly.pdbx_seq_one_letter_code
_entity_poly.pdbx_strand_id
1 'polypeptide(L)'
;MAVKIRLLRMGKIRNPQYRIVVADSRTKRDGRAIEFVGIYHPKEHPSVIEVTSDRVQYWLSVGAQPSEAVQRLLEKTGDWQKFKGLPAPPPLLVAPERADRKATYEAEAKAAAGVADTPAKPAKKAEKKAEAKAEAKAEPAADAPAADAPAATEEPAGAGSTEQA
;
A
#
# COMPACT_ATOMS: atom_id res chain seq x y z
N MET A 1 -10.73 -21.33 -14.92
CA MET A 1 -9.31 -21.22 -14.51
C MET A 1 -9.23 -21.33 -12.99
N ALA A 2 -8.21 -22.01 -12.46
CA ALA A 2 -8.10 -22.17 -11.01
C ALA A 2 -7.45 -20.94 -10.39
N VAL A 3 -8.12 -20.33 -9.43
CA VAL A 3 -7.58 -19.22 -8.62
C VAL A 3 -6.83 -19.80 -7.44
N LYS A 4 -5.64 -19.28 -7.17
CA LYS A 4 -4.79 -19.72 -6.04
C LYS A 4 -4.40 -18.56 -5.15
N ILE A 5 -4.35 -18.82 -3.84
CA ILE A 5 -3.76 -17.90 -2.86
C ILE A 5 -2.31 -18.34 -2.65
N ARG A 6 -1.36 -17.48 -2.93
CA ARG A 6 0.07 -17.80 -2.90
C ARG A 6 0.94 -16.66 -2.39
N LEU A 7 2.20 -16.97 -2.12
CA LEU A 7 3.20 -15.99 -1.73
C LEU A 7 3.89 -15.39 -2.96
N LEU A 8 3.87 -14.07 -3.06
CA LEU A 8 4.65 -13.28 -4.01
C LEU A 8 5.88 -12.77 -3.27
N ARG A 9 7.08 -13.05 -3.82
CA ARG A 9 8.33 -12.64 -3.18
C ARG A 9 8.66 -11.19 -3.49
N MET A 10 9.08 -10.48 -2.47
CA MET A 10 9.57 -9.10 -2.53
C MET A 10 10.87 -8.97 -1.72
N GLY A 11 11.41 -7.76 -1.67
CA GLY A 11 12.60 -7.46 -0.88
C GLY A 11 13.91 -7.82 -1.58
N LYS A 12 15.00 -7.74 -0.83
CA LYS A 12 16.37 -7.97 -1.30
C LYS A 12 16.76 -9.45 -1.18
N ILE A 13 17.89 -9.84 -1.77
CA ILE A 13 18.38 -11.22 -1.79
C ILE A 13 18.49 -11.81 -0.38
N ARG A 14 19.03 -11.09 0.57
CA ARG A 14 19.22 -11.55 1.97
C ARG A 14 18.11 -11.12 2.91
N ASN A 15 17.11 -10.35 2.46
CA ASN A 15 15.96 -9.92 3.24
C ASN A 15 14.66 -10.21 2.48
N PRO A 16 14.24 -11.50 2.42
CA PRO A 16 13.00 -11.87 1.76
C PRO A 16 11.80 -11.35 2.54
N GLN A 17 10.89 -10.71 1.84
CA GLN A 17 9.58 -10.31 2.30
C GLN A 17 8.56 -10.91 1.34
N TYR A 18 7.38 -11.23 1.82
CA TYR A 18 6.35 -11.86 1.01
C TYR A 18 5.03 -11.10 1.15
N ARG A 19 4.31 -11.01 0.04
CA ARG A 19 2.89 -10.65 0.04
C ARG A 19 2.06 -11.89 -0.19
N ILE A 20 0.98 -12.01 0.56
CA ILE A 20 -0.05 -13.02 0.32
C ILE A 20 -0.97 -12.46 -0.76
N VAL A 21 -1.08 -13.15 -1.87
CA VAL A 21 -1.80 -12.67 -3.04
C VAL A 21 -2.73 -13.73 -3.60
N VAL A 22 -3.83 -13.27 -4.17
CA VAL A 22 -4.74 -14.07 -4.98
C VAL A 22 -4.33 -13.90 -6.43
N ALA A 23 -4.07 -14.99 -7.11
CA ALA A 23 -3.64 -14.97 -8.51
C ALA A 23 -4.12 -16.21 -9.28
N ASP A 24 -4.15 -16.11 -10.60
CA ASP A 24 -4.38 -17.26 -11.47
C ASP A 24 -3.23 -18.26 -11.34
N SER A 25 -3.57 -19.54 -11.38
CA SER A 25 -2.61 -20.65 -11.28
C SER A 25 -1.51 -20.60 -12.35
N ARG A 26 -1.81 -20.08 -13.53
CA ARG A 26 -0.88 -19.98 -14.66
C ARG A 26 0.08 -18.81 -14.61
N THR A 27 -0.21 -17.82 -13.79
CA THR A 27 0.62 -16.60 -13.68
C THR A 27 1.95 -16.92 -13.01
N LYS A 28 3.05 -16.30 -13.45
CA LYS A 28 4.37 -16.41 -12.79
C LYS A 28 4.28 -16.00 -11.32
N ARG A 29 5.18 -16.54 -10.46
CA ARG A 29 5.17 -16.28 -9.01
C ARG A 29 5.07 -14.78 -8.67
N ASP A 30 5.89 -13.95 -9.29
CA ASP A 30 5.97 -12.50 -9.04
C ASP A 30 5.22 -11.68 -10.11
N GLY A 31 4.29 -12.32 -10.84
CA GLY A 31 3.48 -11.70 -11.86
C GLY A 31 2.27 -10.95 -11.29
N ARG A 32 1.37 -10.54 -12.19
CA ARG A 32 0.18 -9.78 -11.83
C ARG A 32 -0.72 -10.58 -10.89
N ALA A 33 -1.00 -10.02 -9.73
CA ALA A 33 -1.99 -10.53 -8.79
C ALA A 33 -3.37 -9.93 -9.08
N ILE A 34 -4.42 -10.67 -8.74
CA ILE A 34 -5.81 -10.19 -8.77
C ILE A 34 -6.02 -9.28 -7.56
N GLU A 35 -5.60 -9.74 -6.37
CA GLU A 35 -5.75 -8.99 -5.12
C GLU A 35 -4.61 -9.30 -4.15
N PHE A 36 -4.29 -8.32 -3.31
CA PHE A 36 -3.35 -8.45 -2.19
C PHE A 36 -4.16 -8.59 -0.90
N VAL A 37 -3.94 -9.67 -0.16
CA VAL A 37 -4.70 -10.00 1.04
C VAL A 37 -3.88 -10.03 2.32
N GLY A 38 -2.57 -9.86 2.23
CA GLY A 38 -1.72 -9.79 3.43
C GLY A 38 -0.23 -9.70 3.15
N ILE A 39 0.54 -9.62 4.24
CA ILE A 39 2.01 -9.54 4.26
C ILE A 39 2.58 -10.61 5.19
N TYR A 40 3.78 -11.09 4.85
CA TYR A 40 4.54 -12.03 5.66
C TYR A 40 6.02 -11.66 5.66
N HIS A 41 6.55 -11.36 6.85
CA HIS A 41 7.97 -11.06 7.06
C HIS A 41 8.61 -12.12 7.96
N PRO A 42 9.31 -13.11 7.39
CA PRO A 42 9.87 -14.22 8.15
C PRO A 42 11.09 -13.86 8.99
N LYS A 43 11.82 -12.80 8.62
CA LYS A 43 13.09 -12.44 9.28
C LYS A 43 12.93 -11.59 10.54
N GLU A 44 11.76 -11.06 10.77
CA GLU A 44 11.48 -10.31 11.99
C GLU A 44 11.26 -11.26 13.17
N HIS A 45 11.60 -10.83 14.37
CA HIS A 45 11.42 -11.59 15.59
C HIS A 45 10.50 -10.81 16.55
N PRO A 46 9.29 -11.32 16.78
CA PRO A 46 8.60 -12.43 16.09
C PRO A 46 8.28 -12.12 14.62
N SER A 47 8.06 -13.16 13.80
CA SER A 47 7.70 -12.99 12.39
C SER A 47 6.36 -12.26 12.26
N VAL A 48 6.31 -11.27 11.38
CA VAL A 48 5.09 -10.50 11.13
C VAL A 48 4.22 -11.23 10.11
N ILE A 49 2.97 -11.50 10.49
CA ILE A 49 1.94 -12.10 9.65
C ILE A 49 0.70 -11.24 9.79
N GLU A 50 0.42 -10.45 8.76
CA GLU A 50 -0.78 -9.61 8.70
C GLU A 50 -1.67 -10.10 7.57
N VAL A 51 -2.92 -10.41 7.87
CA VAL A 51 -3.88 -10.95 6.90
C VAL A 51 -5.22 -10.22 7.04
N THR A 52 -5.79 -9.84 5.91
CA THR A 52 -7.14 -9.29 5.86
C THR A 52 -8.14 -10.45 5.85
N SER A 53 -8.57 -10.86 7.04
CA SER A 53 -9.44 -12.04 7.25
C SER A 53 -10.66 -12.05 6.35
N ASP A 54 -11.40 -10.93 6.24
CA ASP A 54 -12.65 -10.87 5.47
C ASP A 54 -12.43 -11.19 3.99
N ARG A 55 -11.33 -10.69 3.41
CA ARG A 55 -11.00 -10.95 2.01
C ARG A 55 -10.55 -12.38 1.78
N VAL A 56 -9.80 -12.94 2.73
CA VAL A 56 -9.40 -14.36 2.67
C VAL A 56 -10.62 -15.27 2.76
N GLN A 57 -11.54 -15.03 3.70
CA GLN A 57 -12.78 -15.81 3.82
C GLN A 57 -13.61 -15.73 2.55
N TYR A 58 -13.75 -14.56 1.95
CA TYR A 58 -14.42 -14.38 0.67
C TYR A 58 -13.78 -15.25 -0.43
N TRP A 59 -12.47 -15.20 -0.60
CA TRP A 59 -11.81 -15.97 -1.65
C TRP A 59 -11.85 -17.48 -1.41
N LEU A 60 -11.78 -17.91 -0.17
CA LEU A 60 -11.95 -19.33 0.20
C LEU A 60 -13.38 -19.81 -0.11
N SER A 61 -14.40 -19.00 0.16
CA SER A 61 -15.80 -19.33 -0.16
C SER A 61 -16.07 -19.43 -1.66
N VAL A 62 -15.40 -18.60 -2.46
CA VAL A 62 -15.46 -18.64 -3.95
C VAL A 62 -14.69 -19.86 -4.51
N GLY A 63 -13.88 -20.52 -3.69
CA GLY A 63 -13.14 -21.73 -4.08
C GLY A 63 -11.69 -21.49 -4.48
N ALA A 64 -11.07 -20.38 -4.07
CA ALA A 64 -9.65 -20.16 -4.25
C ALA A 64 -8.85 -21.16 -3.41
N GLN A 65 -7.86 -21.82 -4.03
CA GLN A 65 -7.04 -22.82 -3.37
C GLN A 65 -5.78 -22.17 -2.75
N PRO A 66 -5.59 -22.23 -1.43
CA PRO A 66 -4.35 -21.78 -0.82
C PRO A 66 -3.21 -22.76 -1.17
N SER A 67 -2.02 -22.22 -1.40
CA SER A 67 -0.80 -23.02 -1.45
C SER A 67 -0.46 -23.53 -0.05
N GLU A 68 0.26 -24.64 0.06
CA GLU A 68 0.63 -25.24 1.34
C GLU A 68 1.27 -24.26 2.33
N ALA A 69 2.17 -23.40 1.84
CA ALA A 69 2.80 -22.38 2.66
C ALA A 69 1.79 -21.35 3.19
N VAL A 70 0.85 -20.90 2.35
CA VAL A 70 -0.21 -19.96 2.77
C VAL A 70 -1.18 -20.65 3.73
N GLN A 71 -1.55 -21.89 3.49
CA GLN A 71 -2.41 -22.64 4.40
C GLN A 71 -1.84 -22.66 5.82
N ARG A 72 -0.54 -22.98 5.97
CA ARG A 72 0.15 -22.95 7.27
C ARG A 72 0.15 -21.57 7.94
N LEU A 73 0.23 -20.50 7.14
CA LEU A 73 0.09 -19.14 7.67
C LEU A 73 -1.33 -18.86 8.14
N LEU A 74 -2.33 -19.23 7.35
CA LEU A 74 -3.75 -19.09 7.71
C LEU A 74 -4.16 -19.96 8.90
N GLU A 75 -3.52 -21.08 9.10
CA GLU A 75 -3.68 -21.91 10.31
C GLU A 75 -3.16 -21.21 11.56
N LYS A 76 -2.06 -20.45 11.45
CA LYS A 76 -1.52 -19.65 12.56
C LYS A 76 -2.35 -18.42 12.86
N THR A 77 -2.90 -17.73 11.85
CA THR A 77 -3.77 -16.56 12.04
C THR A 77 -5.18 -16.94 12.50
N GLY A 78 -5.58 -18.18 12.30
CA GLY A 78 -6.93 -18.65 12.66
C GLY A 78 -7.95 -18.57 11.53
N ASP A 79 -7.59 -18.03 10.38
CA ASP A 79 -8.51 -17.85 9.25
C ASP A 79 -8.90 -19.19 8.62
N TRP A 80 -7.97 -20.14 8.60
CA TRP A 80 -8.25 -21.50 8.12
C TRP A 80 -9.24 -22.23 9.02
N GLN A 81 -9.08 -22.08 10.34
CA GLN A 81 -9.98 -22.67 11.32
C GLN A 81 -11.39 -22.08 11.22
N LYS A 82 -11.50 -20.77 11.04
CA LYS A 82 -12.80 -20.11 10.80
C LYS A 82 -13.51 -20.68 9.59
N PHE A 83 -12.79 -20.86 8.49
CA PHE A 83 -13.34 -21.44 7.26
C PHE A 83 -13.77 -22.89 7.42
N LYS A 84 -13.01 -23.69 8.16
CA LYS A 84 -13.29 -25.12 8.39
C LYS A 84 -14.17 -25.40 9.60
N GLY A 85 -14.50 -24.39 10.41
CA GLY A 85 -15.24 -24.57 11.67
C GLY A 85 -14.45 -25.32 12.76
N LEU A 86 -13.12 -25.21 12.74
CA LEU A 86 -12.23 -25.82 13.73
C LEU A 86 -11.99 -24.86 14.91
N PRO A 87 -11.53 -25.39 16.07
CA PRO A 87 -11.21 -24.53 17.22
C PRO A 87 -10.09 -23.54 16.86
N ALA A 88 -10.12 -22.37 17.52
CA ALA A 88 -9.16 -21.32 17.31
C ALA A 88 -7.73 -21.76 17.67
N PRO A 89 -6.70 -21.33 16.91
CA PRO A 89 -5.32 -21.65 17.22
C PRO A 89 -4.82 -20.80 18.41
N PRO A 90 -3.66 -21.14 18.98
CA PRO A 90 -3.03 -20.31 19.99
C PRO A 90 -2.74 -18.89 19.43
N PRO A 91 -2.78 -17.83 20.27
CA PRO A 91 -2.53 -16.49 19.82
C PRO A 91 -1.14 -16.33 19.22
N LEU A 92 -1.04 -15.55 18.16
CA LEU A 92 0.23 -15.20 17.54
C LEU A 92 1.10 -14.36 18.49
N LEU A 93 2.39 -14.65 18.51
CA LEU A 93 3.35 -13.80 19.16
C LEU A 93 3.51 -12.51 18.35
N VAL A 94 3.05 -11.40 18.90
CA VAL A 94 3.18 -10.07 18.30
C VAL A 94 4.35 -9.34 18.99
N ALA A 95 5.16 -8.64 18.20
CA ALA A 95 6.21 -7.81 18.77
C ALA A 95 5.61 -6.70 19.60
N PRO A 96 6.19 -6.37 20.78
CA PRO A 96 5.75 -5.22 21.56
C PRO A 96 5.92 -3.96 20.71
N GLU A 97 4.94 -3.07 20.81
CA GLU A 97 4.99 -1.78 20.15
C GLU A 97 6.22 -1.01 20.61
N ARG A 98 7.00 -0.51 19.66
CA ARG A 98 8.19 0.26 19.98
C ARG A 98 7.78 1.59 20.57
N ALA A 99 8.31 1.89 21.78
CA ALA A 99 8.12 3.19 22.40
C ALA A 99 8.57 4.31 21.46
N ASP A 100 7.74 5.33 21.34
CA ASP A 100 8.01 6.47 20.49
C ASP A 100 9.21 7.24 21.03
N ARG A 101 10.37 7.13 20.39
CA ARG A 101 11.63 7.76 20.82
C ARG A 101 11.51 9.28 20.96
N LYS A 102 10.62 9.89 20.18
CA LYS A 102 10.35 11.33 20.29
C LYS A 102 9.58 11.65 21.56
N ALA A 103 8.56 10.86 21.88
CA ALA A 103 7.77 11.05 23.09
C ALA A 103 8.61 10.83 24.35
N THR A 104 9.46 9.79 24.38
CA THR A 104 10.40 9.56 25.51
C THR A 104 11.40 10.69 25.64
N TYR A 105 12.02 11.14 24.55
CA TYR A 105 12.94 12.27 24.56
C TYR A 105 12.27 13.57 25.01
N GLU A 106 11.06 13.87 24.53
CA GLU A 106 10.31 15.05 24.94
C GLU A 106 9.91 14.99 26.43
N ALA A 107 9.55 13.81 26.90
CA ALA A 107 9.24 13.60 28.32
C ALA A 107 10.48 13.82 29.19
N GLU A 108 11.63 13.26 28.81
CA GLU A 108 12.91 13.44 29.51
C GLU A 108 13.39 14.90 29.44
N ALA A 109 13.29 15.54 28.27
CA ALA A 109 13.64 16.95 28.10
C ALA A 109 12.76 17.89 28.94
N LYS A 110 11.47 17.61 29.04
CA LYS A 110 10.54 18.35 29.92
C LYS A 110 10.85 18.12 31.39
N ALA A 111 11.18 16.89 31.78
CA ALA A 111 11.56 16.55 33.12
C ALA A 111 12.90 17.22 33.51
N ALA A 112 13.89 17.23 32.62
CA ALA A 112 15.18 17.88 32.83
C ALA A 112 15.10 19.41 32.85
N ALA A 113 14.21 19.99 32.09
CA ALA A 113 14.00 21.46 32.07
C ALA A 113 13.21 22.00 33.27
N GLY A 114 12.72 21.14 34.18
CA GLY A 114 11.99 21.56 35.37
C GLY A 114 10.69 22.32 35.07
N VAL A 115 10.18 22.19 33.85
CA VAL A 115 8.93 22.86 33.45
C VAL A 115 7.78 21.94 33.84
N ALA A 116 7.36 22.06 35.10
CA ALA A 116 6.05 21.58 35.50
C ALA A 116 4.99 22.35 34.72
N ASP A 117 4.28 21.62 33.88
CA ASP A 117 2.96 21.87 33.33
C ASP A 117 2.47 23.34 33.32
N THR A 118 2.88 24.08 32.30
CA THR A 118 2.11 25.23 31.83
C THR A 118 1.60 24.91 30.44
N PRO A 119 0.26 24.92 30.23
CA PRO A 119 -0.29 24.67 28.89
C PRO A 119 0.24 25.71 27.90
N ALA A 120 1.03 25.27 26.97
CA ALA A 120 1.59 26.11 25.92
C ALA A 120 0.45 26.72 25.11
N LYS A 121 0.26 28.04 25.30
CA LYS A 121 -0.56 28.90 24.47
C LYS A 121 -0.18 28.68 23.01
N PRO A 122 -1.11 28.43 22.09
CA PRO A 122 -0.77 28.19 20.69
C PRO A 122 -0.09 29.43 20.11
N ALA A 123 1.15 29.29 19.76
CA ALA A 123 1.98 30.35 19.21
C ALA A 123 1.45 30.76 17.83
N LYS A 124 1.24 32.05 17.68
CA LYS A 124 1.00 32.88 16.50
C LYS A 124 1.86 32.55 15.27
N LYS A 125 1.71 31.36 14.68
CA LYS A 125 2.39 30.99 13.42
C LYS A 125 1.41 30.70 12.28
N ALA A 126 0.10 30.82 12.56
CA ALA A 126 -0.94 30.65 11.55
C ALA A 126 -1.37 31.96 10.90
N GLU A 127 -1.16 33.13 11.56
CA GLU A 127 -1.58 34.40 10.99
C GLU A 127 -0.65 34.96 9.91
N LYS A 128 0.65 34.66 9.98
CA LYS A 128 1.61 35.19 8.98
C LYS A 128 1.58 34.46 7.64
N LYS A 129 0.89 33.31 7.55
CA LYS A 129 0.71 32.55 6.29
C LYS A 129 -0.64 32.82 5.62
N ALA A 130 -1.58 33.41 6.35
CA ALA A 130 -2.85 33.86 5.80
C ALA A 130 -2.74 35.28 5.15
N GLU A 131 -1.91 36.15 5.72
CA GLU A 131 -1.69 37.46 5.20
C GLU A 131 -0.85 37.49 3.92
N ALA A 132 0.15 36.62 3.81
CA ALA A 132 0.95 36.48 2.57
C ALA A 132 0.20 35.83 1.40
N LYS A 133 -1.00 35.25 1.63
CA LYS A 133 -1.84 34.63 0.58
C LYS A 133 -3.03 35.53 0.18
N ALA A 134 -3.28 36.58 0.89
CA ALA A 134 -4.32 37.55 0.57
C ALA A 134 -3.79 38.69 -0.33
N GLU A 135 -2.49 38.99 -0.28
CA GLU A 135 -1.86 40.06 -1.06
C GLU A 135 -1.45 39.63 -2.49
N ALA A 136 -1.46 38.35 -2.80
CA ALA A 136 -1.12 37.83 -4.13
C ALA A 136 -2.34 37.59 -5.07
N LYS A 137 -3.51 38.14 -4.72
CA LYS A 137 -4.74 37.95 -5.51
C LYS A 137 -5.48 39.23 -5.86
N ALA A 138 -4.75 40.32 -6.03
CA ALA A 138 -5.32 41.57 -6.52
C ALA A 138 -4.34 42.27 -7.45
N GLU A 139 -4.33 41.86 -8.71
CA GLU A 139 -4.11 42.79 -9.82
C GLU A 139 -4.71 42.21 -11.10
N PRO A 140 -5.37 43.05 -11.89
CA PRO A 140 -6.42 42.61 -12.80
C PRO A 140 -5.94 42.40 -14.24
N ALA A 141 -6.81 41.71 -14.95
CA ALA A 141 -6.82 41.52 -16.38
C ALA A 141 -6.68 42.81 -17.21
N ALA A 142 -5.97 42.70 -18.27
CA ALA A 142 -6.18 43.28 -19.60
C ALA A 142 -4.98 42.91 -20.47
N ASP A 143 -5.12 42.15 -21.46
CA ASP A 143 -5.27 42.51 -22.86
C ASP A 143 -5.20 41.30 -23.73
N ALA A 144 -6.22 40.97 -24.46
CA ALA A 144 -6.15 40.19 -25.66
C ALA A 144 -5.98 41.19 -26.84
N PRO A 145 -5.36 40.84 -27.97
CA PRO A 145 -6.15 40.18 -28.99
C PRO A 145 -5.42 39.20 -29.94
N ALA A 146 -6.20 38.24 -30.39
CA ALA A 146 -6.50 37.87 -31.77
C ALA A 146 -5.40 37.37 -32.73
N ALA A 147 -5.84 36.27 -33.37
CA ALA A 147 -5.55 35.86 -34.74
C ALA A 147 -4.23 35.15 -34.99
N ASP A 148 -4.22 33.93 -35.44
CA ASP A 148 -4.50 33.52 -36.80
C ASP A 148 -4.42 31.98 -36.89
N ALA A 149 -5.42 31.34 -37.43
CA ALA A 149 -5.30 30.07 -38.13
C ALA A 149 -5.10 30.43 -39.63
N PRO A 150 -4.49 29.61 -40.48
CA PRO A 150 -5.19 28.43 -41.00
C PRO A 150 -4.35 27.26 -41.57
N ALA A 151 -5.09 26.19 -41.81
CA ALA A 151 -5.06 25.33 -43.00
C ALA A 151 -3.90 24.36 -43.22
N ALA A 152 -4.19 23.08 -43.11
CA ALA A 152 -4.63 22.19 -44.17
C ALA A 152 -3.52 21.52 -44.98
N THR A 153 -3.82 20.25 -45.31
CA THR A 153 -3.38 19.51 -46.49
C THR A 153 -2.09 18.72 -46.31
N GLU A 154 -1.93 17.44 -46.54
CA GLU A 154 -2.55 16.46 -47.43
C GLU A 154 -2.03 15.06 -47.06
N GLU A 155 -2.90 14.09 -47.14
CA GLU A 155 -2.53 12.72 -47.47
C GLU A 155 -2.05 12.67 -48.92
N PRO A 156 -1.18 11.73 -49.33
CA PRO A 156 -1.75 10.72 -50.15
C PRO A 156 -1.23 9.28 -49.96
N ALA A 157 -2.16 8.42 -50.27
CA ALA A 157 -2.07 7.01 -50.52
C ALA A 157 -0.90 6.60 -51.45
N GLY A 158 -0.38 5.41 -51.21
CA GLY A 158 0.55 4.73 -52.11
C GLY A 158 0.45 3.21 -51.95
N ALA A 159 -0.39 2.63 -52.73
CA ALA A 159 -0.54 1.20 -52.96
C ALA A 159 0.67 0.58 -53.62
N GLY A 160 0.83 -0.73 -53.47
CA GLY A 160 1.76 -1.58 -54.25
C GLY A 160 2.05 -2.86 -53.48
N SER A 161 1.34 -3.88 -53.55
CA SER A 161 1.23 -5.02 -54.47
C SER A 161 2.51 -5.73 -54.82
N THR A 162 2.33 -7.05 -54.77
CA THR A 162 3.02 -8.18 -55.40
C THR A 162 4.12 -8.82 -54.57
N GLU A 163 3.95 -10.04 -54.21
CA GLU A 163 3.81 -11.36 -54.87
C GLU A 163 5.11 -12.15 -54.93
N GLN A 164 5.03 -13.40 -54.53
CA GLN A 164 5.81 -14.60 -54.85
C GLN A 164 7.27 -14.74 -54.32
N ALA A 165 7.55 -15.72 -53.56
CA ALA A 165 7.85 -17.13 -53.86
C ALA A 165 7.92 -17.94 -52.57
#